data_fb17f8294bdc9266ef6bae8f295cc40e
#
_entry.id   fb17f8294bdc9266ef6bae8f295cc40e
#
_cell.length_a   1.000
_cell.length_b   1.000
_cell.length_c   1.000
_cell.angle_alpha   90.00
_cell.angle_beta   90.00
_cell.angle_gamma   90.00
#
_symmetry.space_group_name_H-M   'P 1'
#
loop_
_entity.id
_entity.type
_entity.pdbx_description
1 polymer ?
#
loop_
_entity_poly.entity_id
_entity_poly.type
_entity_poly.pdbx_seq_one_letter_code
_entity_poly.pdbx_strand_id
1 'polypeptide(L)'
;MEKILSIDAGRKYFSKEQLESIIEQACQVGFTGIEVILSNNGLRFILDDMAIHGQVQHYGSEKVKESLLKGTKKYYDDPNGCYLSQKDMDHLLQFAKKRRIELIPVINSPGHMDAIVEGMRHLGIQAPAFYTSKSTIDLTNQEAVYFTQQLVKKYIEYFSGKVRYFNLGCDEYANDVKKEGGWLGLLDKGDYSKFINYTNELATMVKNNKMEPIVFNDGIYYNADESYGQFDPSIIVAYWTAGWKGYEVCSPEFLVAKGHRLLNTNDSWYWVIGRHTEKDGYYHFEQVLDGIKRTDINQVSAAVEELPTIGSMFGIWADDPERPIEMQALGQLIARYSSYWHQ
;
A
#
# COMPACT_ATOMS: atom_id res chain seq x y z
N MET A 1 -19.72 8.83 0.46
CA MET A 1 -18.64 8.32 1.34
C MET A 1 -18.11 7.05 0.74
N GLU A 2 -16.80 6.90 0.65
CA GLU A 2 -16.19 5.71 0.04
C GLU A 2 -16.30 4.49 0.97
N LYS A 3 -16.58 3.32 0.38
CA LYS A 3 -16.49 2.03 1.04
C LYS A 3 -15.55 1.15 0.20
N ILE A 4 -14.35 0.96 0.68
CA ILE A 4 -13.25 0.37 -0.08
C ILE A 4 -12.89 -1.02 0.49
N LEU A 5 -12.64 -1.98 -0.39
CA LEU A 5 -12.02 -3.26 -0.08
C LEU A 5 -10.57 -3.23 -0.56
N SER A 6 -9.61 -3.42 0.34
CA SER A 6 -8.20 -3.53 0.00
C SER A 6 -7.77 -4.98 -0.08
N ILE A 7 -7.06 -5.36 -1.16
CA ILE A 7 -6.57 -6.72 -1.43
C ILE A 7 -5.06 -6.69 -1.66
N ASP A 8 -4.30 -7.41 -0.84
CA ASP A 8 -2.85 -7.55 -0.98
C ASP A 8 -2.50 -8.56 -2.11
N ALA A 9 -2.55 -8.07 -3.34
CA ALA A 9 -2.13 -8.79 -4.52
C ALA A 9 -0.63 -8.58 -4.86
N GLY A 10 0.12 -7.92 -3.98
CA GLY A 10 1.55 -7.73 -4.11
C GLY A 10 2.35 -8.87 -3.48
N ARG A 11 2.04 -9.25 -2.25
CA ARG A 11 2.68 -10.38 -1.56
C ARG A 11 2.30 -11.72 -2.20
N LYS A 12 1.03 -11.90 -2.55
CA LYS A 12 0.49 -13.10 -3.18
C LYS A 12 -0.09 -12.79 -4.56
N TYR A 13 0.06 -13.73 -5.51
CA TYR A 13 -0.54 -13.57 -6.83
C TYR A 13 -2.04 -13.86 -6.77
N PHE A 14 -2.81 -12.92 -7.29
CA PHE A 14 -4.23 -13.09 -7.60
C PHE A 14 -4.41 -13.06 -9.11
N SER A 15 -5.02 -14.09 -9.67
CA SER A 15 -5.34 -14.08 -11.11
C SER A 15 -6.39 -13.02 -11.43
N LYS A 16 -6.44 -12.64 -12.69
CA LYS A 16 -7.46 -11.72 -13.20
C LYS A 16 -8.88 -12.21 -12.83
N GLU A 17 -9.15 -13.49 -12.98
CA GLU A 17 -10.44 -14.12 -12.70
C GLU A 17 -10.79 -14.08 -11.20
N GLN A 18 -9.80 -14.24 -10.33
CA GLN A 18 -10.00 -14.10 -8.88
C GLN A 18 -10.34 -12.65 -8.52
N LEU A 19 -9.61 -11.68 -9.08
CA LEU A 19 -9.90 -10.26 -8.85
C LEU A 19 -11.27 -9.86 -9.43
N GLU A 20 -11.66 -10.36 -10.60
CA GLU A 20 -13.02 -10.17 -11.14
C GLU A 20 -14.09 -10.69 -10.18
N SER A 21 -13.88 -11.89 -9.62
CA SER A 21 -14.82 -12.48 -8.65
C SER A 21 -14.93 -11.62 -7.38
N ILE A 22 -13.81 -11.09 -6.89
CA ILE A 22 -13.78 -10.20 -5.72
C ILE A 22 -14.49 -8.88 -6.02
N ILE A 23 -14.23 -8.26 -7.18
CA ILE A 23 -14.90 -7.04 -7.63
C ILE A 23 -16.42 -7.26 -7.71
N GLU A 24 -16.86 -8.40 -8.27
CA GLU A 24 -18.27 -8.74 -8.36
C GLU A 24 -18.93 -8.87 -6.99
N GLN A 25 -18.30 -9.61 -6.07
CA GLN A 25 -18.81 -9.78 -4.70
C GLN A 25 -18.90 -8.45 -3.95
N ALA A 26 -17.86 -7.61 -4.04
CA ALA A 26 -17.83 -6.29 -3.44
C ALA A 26 -18.92 -5.37 -4.00
N CYS A 27 -19.11 -5.39 -5.33
CA CYS A 27 -20.17 -4.64 -6.00
C CYS A 27 -21.57 -5.03 -5.50
N GLN A 28 -21.84 -6.33 -5.39
CA GLN A 28 -23.14 -6.86 -4.94
C GLN A 28 -23.53 -6.41 -3.55
N VAL A 29 -22.56 -6.14 -2.68
CA VAL A 29 -22.80 -5.69 -1.31
C VAL A 29 -22.52 -4.21 -1.08
N GLY A 30 -22.38 -3.43 -2.16
CA GLY A 30 -22.35 -1.95 -2.12
C GLY A 30 -21.02 -1.33 -1.75
N PHE A 31 -19.89 -1.98 -2.01
CA PHE A 31 -18.60 -1.29 -2.02
C PHE A 31 -18.56 -0.29 -3.19
N THR A 32 -17.83 0.82 -2.99
CA THR A 32 -17.63 1.85 -4.01
C THR A 32 -16.27 1.74 -4.68
N GLY A 33 -15.31 1.09 -4.02
CA GLY A 33 -13.96 0.94 -4.53
C GLY A 33 -13.30 -0.38 -4.12
N ILE A 34 -12.33 -0.78 -4.93
CA ILE A 34 -11.39 -1.85 -4.63
C ILE A 34 -9.98 -1.30 -4.74
N GLU A 35 -9.26 -1.34 -3.63
CA GLU A 35 -7.83 -1.10 -3.62
C GLU A 35 -7.11 -2.42 -3.94
N VAL A 36 -6.29 -2.40 -4.97
CA VAL A 36 -5.45 -3.53 -5.37
C VAL A 36 -4.00 -3.17 -5.11
N ILE A 37 -3.43 -3.80 -4.10
CA ILE A 37 -2.03 -3.61 -3.75
C ILE A 37 -1.19 -4.43 -4.75
N LEU A 38 -0.59 -3.75 -5.72
CA LEU A 38 0.15 -4.36 -6.82
C LEU A 38 1.64 -4.55 -6.50
N SER A 39 2.15 -3.74 -5.56
CA SER A 39 3.50 -3.84 -5.02
C SER A 39 3.44 -3.77 -3.50
N ASN A 40 3.79 -4.88 -2.86
CA ASN A 40 3.94 -5.02 -1.42
C ASN A 40 4.84 -6.24 -1.18
N ASN A 41 6.10 -6.02 -0.82
CA ASN A 41 7.19 -6.99 -0.84
C ASN A 41 7.43 -7.60 -2.25
N GLY A 42 6.44 -8.26 -2.86
CA GLY A 42 6.45 -8.61 -4.28
C GLY A 42 5.97 -7.47 -5.17
N LEU A 43 6.27 -7.54 -6.46
CA LEU A 43 5.71 -6.66 -7.48
C LEU A 43 5.00 -7.53 -8.53
N ARG A 44 3.66 -7.49 -8.53
CA ARG A 44 2.84 -8.44 -9.29
C ARG A 44 1.99 -7.80 -10.38
N PHE A 45 2.41 -6.65 -10.85
CA PHE A 45 1.89 -6.04 -12.06
C PHE A 45 3.04 -5.48 -12.88
N ILE A 46 3.18 -5.91 -14.13
CA ILE A 46 4.26 -5.54 -15.03
C ILE A 46 3.70 -4.84 -16.25
N LEU A 47 4.19 -3.63 -16.53
CA LEU A 47 3.84 -2.87 -17.71
C LEU A 47 4.54 -3.43 -18.97
N ASP A 48 3.97 -3.16 -20.15
CA ASP A 48 4.57 -3.55 -21.43
C ASP A 48 5.93 -2.87 -21.66
N ASP A 49 6.07 -1.62 -21.22
CA ASP A 49 7.37 -0.93 -21.17
C ASP A 49 7.78 -0.60 -19.74
N MET A 50 8.85 -1.24 -19.28
CA MET A 50 9.47 -1.03 -17.97
C MET A 50 10.84 -0.33 -18.08
N ALA A 51 11.20 0.26 -19.23
CA ALA A 51 12.48 0.97 -19.36
C ALA A 51 12.56 2.14 -18.37
N ILE A 52 13.70 2.29 -17.70
CA ILE A 52 13.95 3.33 -16.70
C ILE A 52 15.21 4.11 -17.09
N HIS A 53 15.08 5.42 -17.18
CA HIS A 53 16.23 6.31 -17.30
C HIS A 53 16.72 6.62 -15.87
N GLY A 54 17.77 5.91 -15.43
CA GLY A 54 18.43 6.19 -14.15
C GLY A 54 19.29 7.47 -14.23
N GLN A 55 19.80 7.90 -13.09
CA GLN A 55 20.72 9.05 -13.04
C GLN A 55 22.06 8.77 -13.72
N VAL A 56 22.54 7.53 -13.58
CA VAL A 56 23.86 7.11 -14.07
C VAL A 56 23.77 6.43 -15.42
N GLN A 57 22.72 5.63 -15.63
CA GLN A 57 22.57 4.84 -16.85
C GLN A 57 21.09 4.59 -17.19
N HIS A 58 20.88 4.18 -18.45
CA HIS A 58 19.58 3.72 -18.93
C HIS A 58 19.45 2.22 -18.71
N TYR A 59 18.32 1.80 -18.17
CA TYR A 59 17.93 0.39 -18.00
C TYR A 59 16.84 0.04 -19.01
N GLY A 60 17.16 -0.85 -19.95
CA GLY A 60 16.20 -1.29 -20.97
C GLY A 60 15.06 -2.10 -20.37
N SER A 61 13.89 -2.03 -21.00
CA SER A 61 12.62 -2.62 -20.52
C SER A 61 12.74 -4.07 -20.13
N GLU A 62 13.25 -4.92 -21.01
CA GLU A 62 13.36 -6.37 -20.75
C GLU A 62 14.26 -6.68 -19.56
N LYS A 63 15.38 -5.97 -19.44
CA LYS A 63 16.30 -6.13 -18.31
C LYS A 63 15.67 -5.74 -16.98
N VAL A 64 14.87 -4.65 -16.96
CA VAL A 64 14.13 -4.22 -15.78
C VAL A 64 13.06 -5.25 -15.41
N LYS A 65 12.24 -5.68 -16.38
CA LYS A 65 11.23 -6.73 -16.16
C LYS A 65 11.85 -7.98 -15.55
N GLU A 66 12.88 -8.51 -16.20
CA GLU A 66 13.57 -9.73 -15.73
C GLU A 66 14.11 -9.58 -14.31
N SER A 67 14.73 -8.45 -14.00
CA SER A 67 15.29 -8.16 -12.68
C SER A 67 14.22 -8.07 -11.59
N LEU A 68 13.11 -7.37 -11.84
CA LEU A 68 11.99 -7.24 -10.92
C LEU A 68 11.26 -8.58 -10.71
N LEU A 69 11.07 -9.37 -11.78
CA LEU A 69 10.46 -10.69 -11.68
C LEU A 69 11.34 -11.68 -10.91
N LYS A 70 12.67 -11.63 -11.05
CA LYS A 70 13.60 -12.38 -10.20
C LYS A 70 13.45 -11.98 -8.73
N GLY A 71 13.34 -10.70 -8.45
CA GLY A 71 13.10 -10.19 -7.10
C GLY A 71 11.76 -10.66 -6.53
N THR A 72 10.69 -10.62 -7.30
CA THR A 72 9.36 -11.12 -6.91
C THR A 72 9.40 -12.62 -6.58
N LYS A 73 10.03 -13.42 -7.42
CA LYS A 73 10.19 -14.87 -7.19
C LYS A 73 11.06 -15.17 -5.98
N LYS A 74 12.09 -14.37 -5.74
CA LYS A 74 12.92 -14.50 -4.54
C LYS A 74 12.16 -14.22 -3.26
N TYR A 75 11.23 -13.25 -3.28
CA TYR A 75 10.34 -13.00 -2.17
C TYR A 75 9.39 -14.18 -1.95
N TYR A 76 8.61 -14.51 -2.97
CA TYR A 76 7.73 -15.68 -2.98
C TYR A 76 7.42 -16.11 -4.42
N ASP A 77 7.88 -17.31 -4.79
CA ASP A 77 7.58 -17.92 -6.10
C ASP A 77 6.20 -18.59 -6.03
N ASP A 78 5.15 -17.81 -6.31
CA ASP A 78 3.77 -18.27 -6.17
C ASP A 78 3.45 -19.33 -7.24
N PRO A 79 2.99 -20.53 -6.85
CA PRO A 79 2.66 -21.60 -7.79
C PRO A 79 1.48 -21.28 -8.72
N ASN A 80 0.67 -20.28 -8.39
CA ASN A 80 -0.52 -19.91 -9.15
C ASN A 80 -0.24 -18.85 -10.23
N GLY A 81 0.93 -18.21 -10.20
CA GLY A 81 1.32 -17.19 -11.16
C GLY A 81 2.29 -16.16 -10.58
N CYS A 82 2.84 -15.32 -11.44
CA CYS A 82 3.86 -14.36 -11.03
C CYS A 82 3.36 -12.92 -11.03
N TYR A 83 2.63 -12.49 -12.06
CA TYR A 83 2.19 -11.11 -12.23
C TYR A 83 0.98 -10.99 -13.16
N LEU A 84 0.26 -9.89 -13.02
CA LEU A 84 -0.74 -9.42 -13.98
C LEU A 84 -0.04 -8.69 -15.12
N SER A 85 -0.43 -8.98 -16.37
CA SER A 85 0.01 -8.20 -17.52
C SER A 85 -0.74 -6.87 -17.61
N GLN A 86 -0.22 -5.95 -18.42
CA GLN A 86 -0.93 -4.70 -18.73
C GLN A 86 -2.30 -4.96 -19.34
N LYS A 87 -2.44 -5.97 -20.20
CA LYS A 87 -3.72 -6.39 -20.78
C LYS A 87 -4.72 -6.87 -19.69
N ASP A 88 -4.26 -7.61 -18.70
CA ASP A 88 -5.10 -8.05 -17.58
C ASP A 88 -5.61 -6.86 -16.78
N MET A 89 -4.73 -5.91 -16.50
CA MET A 89 -5.09 -4.70 -15.76
C MET A 89 -6.05 -3.79 -16.56
N ASP A 90 -5.83 -3.61 -17.86
CA ASP A 90 -6.75 -2.85 -18.72
C ASP A 90 -8.15 -3.50 -18.72
N HIS A 91 -8.21 -4.83 -18.68
CA HIS A 91 -9.47 -5.56 -18.55
C HIS A 91 -10.12 -5.34 -17.19
N LEU A 92 -9.37 -5.46 -16.09
CA LEU A 92 -9.87 -5.24 -14.72
C LEU A 92 -10.40 -3.82 -14.53
N LEU A 93 -9.71 -2.81 -15.05
CA LEU A 93 -10.17 -1.41 -15.04
C LEU A 93 -11.53 -1.25 -15.74
N GLN A 94 -11.68 -1.86 -16.90
CA GLN A 94 -12.96 -1.82 -17.63
C GLN A 94 -14.06 -2.61 -16.90
N PHE A 95 -13.71 -3.75 -16.30
CA PHE A 95 -14.62 -4.61 -15.55
C PHE A 95 -15.17 -3.89 -14.31
N ALA A 96 -14.29 -3.24 -13.53
CA ALA A 96 -14.64 -2.44 -12.37
C ALA A 96 -15.50 -1.22 -12.78
N LYS A 97 -15.10 -0.47 -13.81
CA LYS A 97 -15.82 0.69 -14.31
C LYS A 97 -17.26 0.35 -14.73
N LYS A 98 -17.49 -0.76 -15.41
CA LYS A 98 -18.84 -1.22 -15.79
C LYS A 98 -19.73 -1.47 -14.58
N ARG A 99 -19.14 -1.79 -13.42
CA ARG A 99 -19.82 -2.03 -12.13
C ARG A 99 -19.88 -0.79 -11.24
N ARG A 100 -19.35 0.34 -11.71
CA ARG A 100 -19.23 1.58 -10.93
C ARG A 100 -18.38 1.40 -9.66
N ILE A 101 -17.41 0.51 -9.72
CA ILE A 101 -16.38 0.31 -8.70
C ILE A 101 -15.15 1.10 -9.11
N GLU A 102 -14.63 1.94 -8.21
CA GLU A 102 -13.33 2.58 -8.39
C GLU A 102 -12.22 1.58 -8.13
N LEU A 103 -11.27 1.42 -9.07
CA LEU A 103 -10.06 0.64 -8.83
C LEU A 103 -8.98 1.59 -8.30
N ILE A 104 -8.38 1.27 -7.17
CA ILE A 104 -7.34 2.07 -6.52
C ILE A 104 -6.04 1.26 -6.53
N PRO A 105 -5.05 1.62 -7.35
CA PRO A 105 -3.76 0.92 -7.35
C PRO A 105 -2.89 1.34 -6.17
N VAL A 106 -2.13 0.38 -5.62
CA VAL A 106 -1.05 0.65 -4.66
C VAL A 106 0.28 0.19 -5.24
N ILE A 107 1.25 1.09 -5.29
CA ILE A 107 2.67 0.78 -5.50
C ILE A 107 3.42 1.27 -4.28
N ASN A 108 3.69 0.35 -3.35
CA ASN A 108 4.28 0.68 -2.05
C ASN A 108 5.76 1.04 -2.17
N SER A 109 6.14 2.15 -1.55
CA SER A 109 7.51 2.62 -1.36
C SER A 109 7.53 3.71 -0.26
N PRO A 110 8.66 3.96 0.42
CA PRO A 110 10.01 3.38 0.28
C PRO A 110 10.21 2.06 1.03
N GLY A 111 9.20 1.58 1.78
CA GLY A 111 9.15 0.28 2.43
C GLY A 111 8.46 -0.79 1.59
N HIS A 112 8.38 -2.02 2.11
CA HIS A 112 7.73 -3.18 1.47
C HIS A 112 8.17 -3.44 0.01
N MET A 113 9.46 -3.28 -0.28
CA MET A 113 10.01 -3.26 -1.63
C MET A 113 10.98 -4.42 -1.91
N ASP A 114 10.84 -5.59 -1.25
CA ASP A 114 11.80 -6.73 -1.40
C ASP A 114 12.12 -7.04 -2.86
N ALA A 115 11.09 -7.17 -3.69
CA ALA A 115 11.25 -7.45 -5.11
C ALA A 115 12.00 -6.35 -5.87
N ILE A 116 11.72 -5.09 -5.53
CA ILE A 116 12.31 -3.93 -6.20
C ILE A 116 13.76 -3.74 -5.73
N VAL A 117 14.02 -3.87 -4.43
CA VAL A 117 15.39 -3.81 -3.86
C VAL A 117 16.28 -4.88 -4.46
N GLU A 118 15.76 -6.11 -4.56
CA GLU A 118 16.52 -7.21 -5.21
C GLU A 118 16.67 -6.97 -6.72
N GLY A 119 15.64 -6.47 -7.38
CA GLY A 119 15.68 -6.06 -8.78
C GLY A 119 16.77 -5.01 -9.04
N MET A 120 16.88 -4.01 -8.19
CA MET A 120 17.96 -3.01 -8.27
C MET A 120 19.35 -3.61 -8.15
N ARG A 121 19.54 -4.59 -7.25
CA ARG A 121 20.82 -5.34 -7.13
C ARG A 121 21.15 -6.09 -8.43
N HIS A 122 20.16 -6.73 -9.05
CA HIS A 122 20.34 -7.39 -10.36
C HIS A 122 20.65 -6.41 -11.50
N LEU A 123 20.17 -5.18 -11.40
CA LEU A 123 20.50 -4.10 -12.33
C LEU A 123 21.87 -3.48 -12.09
N GLY A 124 22.54 -3.82 -10.98
CA GLY A 124 23.87 -3.32 -10.63
C GLY A 124 23.85 -2.05 -9.77
N ILE A 125 22.70 -1.62 -9.29
CA ILE A 125 22.58 -0.49 -8.34
C ILE A 125 23.21 -0.94 -7.02
N GLN A 126 24.20 -0.18 -6.56
CA GLN A 126 24.98 -0.51 -5.37
C GLN A 126 24.26 -0.09 -4.10
N ALA A 127 24.27 -0.97 -3.08
CA ALA A 127 23.71 -0.72 -1.76
C ALA A 127 22.32 -0.01 -1.78
N PRO A 128 21.31 -0.52 -2.51
CA PRO A 128 20.04 0.19 -2.67
C PRO A 128 19.22 0.21 -1.39
N ALA A 129 19.47 -0.71 -0.46
CA ALA A 129 18.67 -0.89 0.75
C ALA A 129 19.25 -0.13 1.95
N PHE A 130 18.36 0.31 2.81
CA PHE A 130 18.70 0.88 4.10
C PHE A 130 19.34 -0.19 5.00
N TYR A 131 20.60 -0.01 5.35
CA TYR A 131 21.36 -0.99 6.16
C TYR A 131 21.25 -2.42 5.60
N THR A 132 20.82 -3.35 6.46
CA THR A 132 20.59 -4.76 6.13
C THR A 132 19.14 -5.06 5.81
N SER A 133 18.30 -4.03 5.63
CA SER A 133 16.91 -4.21 5.24
C SER A 133 16.78 -4.99 3.94
N LYS A 134 15.77 -5.84 3.87
CA LYS A 134 15.41 -6.56 2.63
C LYS A 134 14.35 -5.79 1.85
N SER A 135 13.57 -4.97 2.55
CA SER A 135 12.31 -4.40 2.07
C SER A 135 12.32 -2.89 1.88
N THR A 136 13.37 -2.18 2.30
CA THR A 136 13.33 -0.72 2.34
C THR A 136 14.55 -0.12 1.64
N ILE A 137 14.33 0.88 0.79
CA ILE A 137 15.42 1.60 0.14
C ILE A 137 16.11 2.56 1.10
N ASP A 138 17.39 2.80 0.87
CA ASP A 138 18.13 3.85 1.54
C ASP A 138 17.80 5.20 0.92
N LEU A 139 17.09 6.06 1.65
CA LEU A 139 16.71 7.41 1.21
C LEU A 139 17.91 8.36 1.07
N THR A 140 19.12 7.94 1.50
CA THR A 140 20.36 8.67 1.26
C THR A 140 21.05 8.23 -0.05
N ASN A 141 20.65 7.08 -0.61
CA ASN A 141 21.16 6.58 -1.89
C ASN A 141 20.38 7.20 -3.05
N GLN A 142 20.94 8.23 -3.66
CA GLN A 142 20.28 8.97 -4.73
C GLN A 142 19.89 8.10 -5.95
N GLU A 143 20.70 7.10 -6.31
CA GLU A 143 20.41 6.22 -7.45
C GLU A 143 19.21 5.32 -7.14
N ALA A 144 19.14 4.75 -5.94
CA ALA A 144 18.02 3.92 -5.49
C ALA A 144 16.72 4.73 -5.39
N VAL A 145 16.79 5.94 -4.83
CA VAL A 145 15.66 6.86 -4.73
C VAL A 145 15.16 7.23 -6.13
N TYR A 146 16.06 7.66 -7.00
CA TYR A 146 15.69 8.08 -8.35
C TYR A 146 15.10 6.93 -9.17
N PHE A 147 15.73 5.73 -9.12
CA PHE A 147 15.20 4.55 -9.79
C PHE A 147 13.79 4.24 -9.32
N THR A 148 13.55 4.25 -8.00
CA THR A 148 12.22 3.98 -7.43
C THR A 148 11.20 5.02 -7.85
N GLN A 149 11.55 6.30 -7.83
CA GLN A 149 10.68 7.38 -8.28
C GLN A 149 10.30 7.23 -9.76
N GLN A 150 11.27 6.88 -10.62
CA GLN A 150 10.98 6.63 -12.04
C GLN A 150 10.12 5.40 -12.26
N LEU A 151 10.32 4.34 -11.46
CA LEU A 151 9.47 3.16 -11.48
C LEU A 151 8.03 3.48 -11.07
N VAL A 152 7.84 4.13 -9.93
CA VAL A 152 6.50 4.55 -9.44
C VAL A 152 5.84 5.49 -10.44
N LYS A 153 6.59 6.44 -11.01
CA LYS A 153 6.10 7.36 -12.05
C LYS A 153 5.50 6.63 -13.26
N LYS A 154 6.11 5.53 -13.72
CA LYS A 154 5.54 4.72 -14.83
C LYS A 154 4.14 4.20 -14.49
N TYR A 155 3.93 3.74 -13.27
CA TYR A 155 2.60 3.30 -12.83
C TYR A 155 1.63 4.47 -12.69
N ILE A 156 2.06 5.60 -12.13
CA ILE A 156 1.25 6.82 -12.05
C ILE A 156 0.80 7.24 -13.46
N GLU A 157 1.71 7.28 -14.43
CA GLU A 157 1.40 7.63 -15.83
C GLU A 157 0.45 6.63 -16.48
N TYR A 158 0.66 5.31 -16.23
CA TYR A 158 -0.24 4.27 -16.74
C TYR A 158 -1.67 4.43 -16.21
N PHE A 159 -1.86 4.74 -14.93
CA PHE A 159 -3.18 4.90 -14.33
C PHE A 159 -3.80 6.29 -14.55
N SER A 160 -3.05 7.25 -15.06
CA SER A 160 -3.55 8.61 -15.35
C SER A 160 -4.78 8.60 -16.24
N GLY A 161 -5.85 9.28 -15.82
CA GLY A 161 -7.14 9.33 -16.51
C GLY A 161 -7.96 8.04 -16.44
N LYS A 162 -7.50 7.01 -15.75
CA LYS A 162 -8.19 5.73 -15.58
C LYS A 162 -8.75 5.55 -14.19
N VAL A 163 -8.13 6.16 -13.17
CA VAL A 163 -8.51 6.05 -11.77
C VAL A 163 -8.50 7.42 -11.10
N ARG A 164 -9.25 7.56 -10.00
CA ARG A 164 -9.31 8.79 -9.20
C ARG A 164 -8.21 8.84 -8.16
N TYR A 165 -7.90 7.73 -7.50
CA TYR A 165 -6.95 7.65 -6.40
C TYR A 165 -5.73 6.82 -6.79
N PHE A 166 -4.59 7.15 -6.19
CA PHE A 166 -3.36 6.35 -6.27
C PHE A 166 -2.73 6.28 -4.89
N ASN A 167 -2.56 5.06 -4.35
CA ASN A 167 -1.95 4.86 -3.05
C ASN A 167 -0.44 4.58 -3.21
N LEU A 168 0.36 5.37 -2.51
CA LEU A 168 1.83 5.32 -2.52
C LEU A 168 2.39 4.38 -1.43
N GLY A 169 1.52 3.88 -0.52
CA GLY A 169 1.91 3.09 0.65
C GLY A 169 2.53 3.96 1.73
N CYS A 170 3.84 4.07 1.74
CA CYS A 170 4.65 4.87 2.67
C CYS A 170 4.60 4.40 4.13
N ASP A 171 4.25 3.13 4.37
CA ASP A 171 4.18 2.51 5.68
C ASP A 171 5.46 1.74 6.05
N GLU A 172 5.63 1.52 7.34
CA GLU A 172 6.57 0.59 7.97
C GLU A 172 8.03 0.68 7.46
N TYR A 173 8.59 1.88 7.38
CA TYR A 173 9.97 2.10 6.94
C TYR A 173 10.98 1.27 7.74
N ALA A 174 11.68 0.35 7.07
CA ALA A 174 12.75 -0.48 7.62
C ALA A 174 12.43 -1.21 8.94
N ASN A 175 11.17 -1.62 9.13
CA ASN A 175 10.73 -2.36 10.32
C ASN A 175 11.38 -3.75 10.45
N ASP A 176 11.97 -4.28 9.39
CA ASP A 176 12.75 -5.51 9.38
C ASP A 176 14.16 -5.35 10.00
N VAL A 177 14.60 -4.11 10.27
CA VAL A 177 15.89 -3.78 10.88
C VAL A 177 15.69 -3.14 12.26
N LYS A 178 15.53 -3.98 13.29
CA LYS A 178 15.06 -3.60 14.64
C LYS A 178 15.86 -2.53 15.39
N LYS A 179 17.17 -2.41 15.15
CA LYS A 179 18.02 -1.46 15.90
C LYS A 179 18.22 -0.12 15.20
N GLU A 180 18.35 -0.17 13.90
CA GLU A 180 18.70 0.98 13.05
C GLU A 180 17.52 1.45 12.21
N GLY A 181 16.44 0.66 12.16
CA GLY A 181 15.29 0.86 11.30
C GLY A 181 14.13 1.56 11.95
N GLY A 182 13.03 1.60 11.22
CA GLY A 182 11.81 2.28 11.62
C GLY A 182 11.94 3.81 11.55
N TRP A 183 10.86 4.45 11.91
CA TRP A 183 10.77 5.92 11.89
C TRP A 183 11.75 6.58 12.86
N LEU A 184 11.95 6.00 14.05
CA LEU A 184 12.95 6.49 15.02
C LEU A 184 14.35 6.46 14.44
N GLY A 185 14.70 5.44 13.68
CA GLY A 185 16.01 5.37 13.03
C GLY A 185 16.25 6.50 12.02
N LEU A 186 15.21 6.96 11.32
CA LEU A 186 15.31 8.14 10.44
C LEU A 186 15.42 9.44 11.24
N LEU A 187 14.67 9.59 12.33
CA LEU A 187 14.73 10.76 13.22
C LEU A 187 16.10 10.88 13.87
N ASP A 188 16.62 9.82 14.47
CA ASP A 188 17.91 9.79 15.13
C ASP A 188 19.09 10.16 14.22
N LYS A 189 18.97 9.85 12.92
CA LYS A 189 19.98 10.20 11.91
C LYS A 189 19.77 11.58 11.28
N GLY A 190 18.66 12.24 11.56
CA GLY A 190 18.29 13.50 10.90
C GLY A 190 17.82 13.32 9.45
N ASP A 191 17.51 12.09 9.04
CA ASP A 191 17.15 11.76 7.65
C ASP A 191 15.63 11.78 7.38
N TYR A 192 14.81 12.05 8.41
CA TYR A 192 13.36 12.05 8.27
C TYR A 192 12.85 13.10 7.25
N SER A 193 13.55 14.23 7.11
CA SER A 193 13.26 15.23 6.07
C SER A 193 13.35 14.65 4.65
N LYS A 194 14.21 13.64 4.43
CA LYS A 194 14.31 12.94 3.14
C LYS A 194 13.05 12.13 2.84
N PHE A 195 12.46 11.51 3.87
CA PHE A 195 11.18 10.81 3.74
C PHE A 195 10.03 11.79 3.41
N ILE A 196 9.98 12.94 4.07
CA ILE A 196 8.99 13.99 3.78
C ILE A 196 9.12 14.44 2.31
N ASN A 197 10.33 14.76 1.86
CA ASN A 197 10.58 15.19 0.49
C ASN A 197 10.21 14.11 -0.53
N TYR A 198 10.63 12.87 -0.28
CA TYR A 198 10.32 11.72 -1.13
C TYR A 198 8.81 11.53 -1.30
N THR A 199 8.06 11.55 -0.19
CA THR A 199 6.60 11.40 -0.20
C THR A 199 5.91 12.55 -0.93
N ASN A 200 6.35 13.79 -0.67
CA ASN A 200 5.78 14.99 -1.31
C ASN A 200 6.06 15.01 -2.83
N GLU A 201 7.24 14.58 -3.27
CA GLU A 201 7.57 14.48 -4.70
C GLU A 201 6.67 13.47 -5.41
N LEU A 202 6.48 12.27 -4.84
CA LEU A 202 5.56 11.28 -5.38
C LEU A 202 4.11 11.76 -5.37
N ALA A 203 3.65 12.38 -4.27
CA ALA A 203 2.31 12.97 -4.20
C ALA A 203 2.10 14.04 -5.27
N THR A 204 3.12 14.85 -5.54
CA THR A 204 3.10 15.85 -6.62
C THR A 204 2.98 15.19 -7.99
N MET A 205 3.69 14.08 -8.24
CA MET A 205 3.54 13.32 -9.49
C MET A 205 2.11 12.79 -9.66
N VAL A 206 1.50 12.25 -8.59
CA VAL A 206 0.10 11.77 -8.60
C VAL A 206 -0.85 12.91 -8.96
N LYS A 207 -0.72 14.08 -8.30
CA LYS A 207 -1.58 15.25 -8.57
C LYS A 207 -1.41 15.79 -9.98
N ASN A 208 -0.19 15.86 -10.49
CA ASN A 208 0.08 16.30 -11.86
C ASN A 208 -0.58 15.39 -12.90
N ASN A 209 -0.83 14.13 -12.54
CA ASN A 209 -1.58 13.17 -13.34
C ASN A 209 -3.09 13.14 -13.00
N LYS A 210 -3.59 14.18 -12.30
CA LYS A 210 -5.00 14.40 -11.97
C LYS A 210 -5.62 13.28 -11.11
N MET A 211 -4.81 12.67 -10.27
CA MET A 211 -5.24 11.71 -9.26
C MET A 211 -5.03 12.29 -7.86
N GLU A 212 -5.69 11.70 -6.88
CA GLU A 212 -5.56 12.06 -5.47
C GLU A 212 -4.60 11.07 -4.77
N PRO A 213 -3.51 11.54 -4.14
CA PRO A 213 -2.56 10.66 -3.47
C PRO A 213 -3.11 10.16 -2.13
N ILE A 214 -2.94 8.85 -1.88
CA ILE A 214 -3.19 8.22 -0.59
C ILE A 214 -1.87 7.70 -0.04
N VAL A 215 -1.68 7.74 1.29
CA VAL A 215 -0.59 7.09 2.02
C VAL A 215 -1.12 6.49 3.32
N PHE A 216 -0.44 5.49 3.88
CA PHE A 216 -0.71 5.00 5.23
C PHE A 216 -0.13 5.95 6.29
N ASN A 217 -0.71 5.96 7.49
CA ASN A 217 -0.49 7.03 8.47
C ASN A 217 0.79 6.95 9.28
N ASP A 218 1.35 5.77 9.47
CA ASP A 218 2.34 5.53 10.54
C ASP A 218 3.64 6.33 10.40
N GLY A 219 4.04 6.69 9.16
CA GLY A 219 5.18 7.56 8.91
C GLY A 219 4.85 9.03 8.75
N ILE A 220 3.59 9.43 8.73
CA ILE A 220 3.19 10.80 8.46
C ILE A 220 3.17 11.61 9.76
N TYR A 221 4.07 12.58 9.88
CA TYR A 221 4.32 13.32 11.13
C TYR A 221 4.58 12.39 12.32
N TYR A 222 5.49 11.42 12.15
CA TYR A 222 5.81 10.48 13.20
C TYR A 222 6.10 11.19 14.52
N ASN A 223 5.49 10.72 15.62
CA ASN A 223 5.55 11.34 16.94
C ASN A 223 5.06 12.82 16.98
N ALA A 224 4.19 13.22 16.03
CA ALA A 224 3.73 14.61 15.85
C ALA A 224 4.87 15.63 15.70
N ASP A 225 6.04 15.20 15.22
CA ASP A 225 7.22 16.07 15.04
C ASP A 225 7.14 16.82 13.70
N GLU A 226 7.15 18.15 13.77
CA GLU A 226 7.13 19.06 12.63
C GLU A 226 8.49 19.67 12.31
N SER A 227 9.51 19.39 13.10
CA SER A 227 10.82 20.07 12.99
C SER A 227 11.57 19.72 11.69
N TYR A 228 11.19 18.64 11.04
CA TYR A 228 11.83 18.15 9.81
C TYR A 228 11.17 18.62 8.51
N GLY A 229 10.02 19.27 8.59
CA GLY A 229 9.27 19.75 7.42
C GLY A 229 7.78 19.41 7.49
N GLN A 230 7.08 19.63 6.37
CA GLN A 230 5.64 19.41 6.29
C GLN A 230 5.28 18.50 5.12
N PHE A 231 4.31 17.63 5.32
CA PHE A 231 3.71 16.85 4.24
C PHE A 231 2.71 17.72 3.46
N ASP A 232 2.56 17.42 2.18
CA ASP A 232 1.57 18.07 1.31
C ASP A 232 0.14 17.80 1.84
N PRO A 233 -0.63 18.81 2.24
CA PRO A 233 -1.95 18.62 2.85
C PRO A 233 -2.98 18.01 1.91
N SER A 234 -2.71 17.94 0.61
CA SER A 234 -3.58 17.24 -0.34
C SER A 234 -3.51 15.71 -0.24
N ILE A 235 -2.51 15.17 0.46
CA ILE A 235 -2.38 13.73 0.71
C ILE A 235 -3.53 13.28 1.60
N ILE A 236 -4.26 12.25 1.15
CA ILE A 236 -5.25 11.54 1.96
C ILE A 236 -4.50 10.53 2.82
N VAL A 237 -4.73 10.54 4.12
CA VAL A 237 -4.05 9.64 5.04
C VAL A 237 -4.96 8.47 5.41
N ALA A 238 -4.56 7.26 4.99
CA ALA A 238 -5.21 6.02 5.36
C ALA A 238 -4.78 5.64 6.78
N TYR A 239 -5.64 5.93 7.76
CA TYR A 239 -5.34 5.78 9.17
C TYR A 239 -5.65 4.35 9.65
N TRP A 240 -4.59 3.54 9.80
CA TRP A 240 -4.72 2.13 10.16
C TRP A 240 -4.29 1.82 11.59
N THR A 241 -3.34 2.58 12.13
CA THR A 241 -2.79 2.33 13.47
C THR A 241 -2.66 3.62 14.28
N ALA A 242 -2.89 3.50 15.58
CA ALA A 242 -2.59 4.54 16.56
C ALA A 242 -1.20 4.33 17.21
N GLY A 243 -0.44 3.38 16.70
CA GLY A 243 0.85 3.00 17.25
C GLY A 243 0.78 1.99 18.39
N TRP A 244 1.91 1.69 18.94
CA TRP A 244 2.08 0.82 20.11
C TRP A 244 3.33 1.25 20.87
N LYS A 245 3.62 0.64 21.99
CA LYS A 245 4.79 1.02 22.79
C LYS A 245 6.07 0.99 21.96
N GLY A 246 6.70 2.15 21.80
CA GLY A 246 7.94 2.33 21.02
C GLY A 246 7.71 2.50 19.50
N TYR A 247 6.46 2.70 19.10
CA TYR A 247 6.08 3.03 17.73
C TYR A 247 5.01 4.12 17.78
N GLU A 248 5.47 5.37 17.82
CA GLU A 248 4.64 6.54 18.09
C GLU A 248 4.14 7.14 16.77
N VAL A 249 2.82 7.25 16.63
CA VAL A 249 2.19 7.91 15.47
C VAL A 249 1.43 9.14 15.94
N CYS A 250 1.20 10.09 15.03
CA CYS A 250 0.35 11.25 15.38
C CYS A 250 -1.13 10.87 15.40
N SER A 251 -1.92 11.64 16.15
CA SER A 251 -3.37 11.42 16.21
C SER A 251 -4.07 11.86 14.91
N PRO A 252 -5.23 11.29 14.61
CA PRO A 252 -6.01 11.71 13.43
C PRO A 252 -6.43 13.19 13.51
N GLU A 253 -6.69 13.73 14.72
CA GLU A 253 -7.01 15.16 14.92
C GLU A 253 -5.82 16.04 14.50
N PHE A 254 -4.59 15.61 14.81
CA PHE A 254 -3.38 16.32 14.39
C PHE A 254 -3.29 16.38 12.87
N LEU A 255 -3.51 15.26 12.18
CA LEU A 255 -3.50 15.20 10.72
C LEU A 255 -4.55 16.10 10.09
N VAL A 256 -5.78 16.12 10.65
CA VAL A 256 -6.85 17.00 10.20
C VAL A 256 -6.50 18.46 10.42
N ALA A 257 -5.90 18.81 11.57
CA ALA A 257 -5.42 20.16 11.84
C ALA A 257 -4.32 20.62 10.85
N LYS A 258 -3.58 19.67 10.25
CA LYS A 258 -2.63 19.92 9.16
C LYS A 258 -3.27 20.00 7.77
N GLY A 259 -4.57 19.81 7.67
CA GLY A 259 -5.33 19.90 6.42
C GLY A 259 -5.50 18.60 5.65
N HIS A 260 -5.05 17.47 6.21
CA HIS A 260 -5.24 16.18 5.57
C HIS A 260 -6.67 15.69 5.70
N ARG A 261 -7.19 15.04 4.67
CA ARG A 261 -8.39 14.20 4.74
C ARG A 261 -7.98 12.79 5.18
N LEU A 262 -8.86 12.12 5.89
CA LEU A 262 -8.60 10.78 6.38
C LEU A 262 -9.41 9.73 5.59
N LEU A 263 -8.82 8.55 5.44
CA LEU A 263 -9.51 7.31 5.09
C LEU A 263 -9.40 6.37 6.29
N ASN A 264 -10.54 5.99 6.87
CA ASN A 264 -10.53 5.11 8.03
C ASN A 264 -10.25 3.66 7.59
N THR A 265 -9.13 3.13 8.00
CA THR A 265 -8.77 1.73 7.73
C THR A 265 -8.31 1.03 9.02
N ASN A 266 -9.20 1.08 10.04
CA ASN A 266 -8.96 0.51 11.35
C ASN A 266 -8.40 -0.93 11.26
N ASP A 267 -7.26 -1.20 11.88
CA ASP A 267 -6.59 -2.50 11.81
C ASP A 267 -7.39 -3.66 12.43
N SER A 268 -8.41 -3.35 13.25
CA SER A 268 -9.35 -4.36 13.72
C SER A 268 -10.18 -5.01 12.59
N TRP A 269 -10.18 -4.39 11.41
CA TRP A 269 -10.82 -4.90 10.19
C TRP A 269 -9.84 -5.67 9.28
N TYR A 270 -8.61 -5.90 9.72
CA TYR A 270 -7.60 -6.57 8.90
C TYR A 270 -7.68 -8.08 9.06
N TRP A 271 -7.73 -8.78 7.94
CA TRP A 271 -7.60 -10.22 7.88
C TRP A 271 -6.37 -10.63 7.09
N VAL A 272 -5.53 -11.47 7.68
CA VAL A 272 -4.47 -12.15 6.93
C VAL A 272 -5.04 -13.49 6.44
N ILE A 273 -4.99 -13.67 5.11
CA ILE A 273 -5.52 -14.88 4.45
C ILE A 273 -4.95 -16.15 5.09
N GLY A 274 -5.85 -17.08 5.40
CA GLY A 274 -5.49 -18.37 5.99
C GLY A 274 -5.29 -18.35 7.50
N ARG A 275 -5.37 -17.19 8.17
CA ARG A 275 -5.40 -17.12 9.64
C ARG A 275 -6.84 -17.16 10.12
N HIS A 276 -7.18 -18.20 10.89
CA HIS A 276 -8.56 -18.39 11.35
C HIS A 276 -8.73 -18.04 12.82
N THR A 277 -7.78 -18.42 13.67
CA THR A 277 -7.83 -18.29 15.12
C THR A 277 -6.59 -17.61 15.68
N GLU A 278 -6.61 -17.24 16.96
CA GLU A 278 -5.46 -16.68 17.68
C GLU A 278 -4.18 -17.51 17.55
N LYS A 279 -4.29 -18.84 17.37
CA LYS A 279 -3.12 -19.71 17.18
C LYS A 279 -2.36 -19.44 15.87
N ASP A 280 -3.04 -18.87 14.89
CA ASP A 280 -2.44 -18.49 13.59
C ASP A 280 -1.74 -17.13 13.64
N GLY A 281 -1.94 -16.34 14.70
CA GLY A 281 -1.36 -15.00 14.89
C GLY A 281 -2.41 -13.89 14.87
N TYR A 282 -1.95 -12.65 14.80
CA TYR A 282 -2.83 -11.46 14.73
C TYR A 282 -3.57 -11.39 13.38
N TYR A 283 -4.65 -10.59 13.35
CA TYR A 283 -5.53 -10.39 12.19
C TYR A 283 -6.13 -11.71 11.66
N HIS A 284 -6.53 -12.57 12.57
CA HIS A 284 -7.22 -13.82 12.25
C HIS A 284 -8.74 -13.61 12.07
N PHE A 285 -9.39 -14.55 11.39
CA PHE A 285 -10.80 -14.47 10.98
C PHE A 285 -11.77 -14.17 12.12
N GLU A 286 -11.63 -14.86 13.26
CA GLU A 286 -12.48 -14.63 14.42
C GLU A 286 -12.33 -13.22 15.00
N GLN A 287 -11.08 -12.71 15.08
CA GLN A 287 -10.79 -11.34 15.53
C GLN A 287 -11.45 -10.30 14.64
N VAL A 288 -11.37 -10.51 13.33
CA VAL A 288 -11.95 -9.58 12.33
C VAL A 288 -13.46 -9.55 12.39
N LEU A 289 -14.13 -10.70 12.62
CA LEU A 289 -15.59 -10.76 12.81
C LEU A 289 -16.08 -9.91 13.99
N ASP A 290 -15.27 -9.80 15.04
CA ASP A 290 -15.56 -8.89 16.16
C ASP A 290 -15.15 -7.44 15.86
N GLY A 291 -14.01 -7.24 15.22
CA GLY A 291 -13.50 -5.94 14.83
C GLY A 291 -14.42 -5.18 13.88
N ILE A 292 -15.04 -5.86 12.94
CA ILE A 292 -16.01 -5.30 11.97
C ILE A 292 -17.19 -4.57 12.65
N LYS A 293 -17.53 -4.95 13.88
CA LYS A 293 -18.61 -4.29 14.66
C LYS A 293 -18.22 -2.89 15.12
N ARG A 294 -16.93 -2.55 15.10
CA ARG A 294 -16.41 -1.23 15.45
C ARG A 294 -16.45 -0.34 14.23
N THR A 295 -16.87 0.89 14.42
CA THR A 295 -16.96 1.89 13.35
C THR A 295 -16.07 3.11 13.61
N ASP A 296 -15.35 3.09 14.74
CA ASP A 296 -14.42 4.16 15.13
C ASP A 296 -13.14 4.16 14.29
N ILE A 297 -12.49 5.30 14.21
CA ILE A 297 -11.09 5.37 13.81
C ILE A 297 -10.26 4.85 14.98
N ASN A 298 -9.22 4.07 14.69
CA ASN A 298 -8.45 3.37 15.73
C ASN A 298 -7.97 4.33 16.84
N GLN A 299 -8.30 4.02 18.09
CA GLN A 299 -7.91 4.74 19.33
C GLN A 299 -8.32 6.22 19.40
N VAL A 300 -9.28 6.67 18.63
CA VAL A 300 -9.76 8.04 18.73
C VAL A 300 -10.86 8.15 19.78
N SER A 301 -10.81 9.23 20.57
CA SER A 301 -11.83 9.54 21.56
C SER A 301 -13.19 9.89 20.91
N ALA A 302 -14.26 9.94 21.67
CA ALA A 302 -15.65 10.08 21.21
C ALA A 302 -16.00 11.27 20.28
N ALA A 303 -15.03 12.13 19.97
CA ALA A 303 -15.19 13.26 19.02
C ALA A 303 -15.01 12.87 17.53
N VAL A 304 -14.81 11.61 17.23
CA VAL A 304 -14.44 11.10 15.90
C VAL A 304 -15.50 11.28 14.83
N GLU A 305 -16.76 11.29 15.20
CA GLU A 305 -17.87 11.51 14.25
C GLU A 305 -17.77 12.85 13.51
N GLU A 306 -16.95 13.77 14.01
CA GLU A 306 -16.72 15.10 13.43
C GLU A 306 -15.48 15.18 12.53
N LEU A 307 -14.63 14.13 12.47
CA LEU A 307 -13.41 14.18 11.64
C LEU A 307 -13.76 14.00 10.14
N PRO A 308 -13.18 14.83 9.26
CA PRO A 308 -13.44 14.75 7.82
C PRO A 308 -12.79 13.50 7.21
N THR A 309 -13.55 12.42 7.09
CA THR A 309 -13.13 11.21 6.39
C THR A 309 -13.72 11.14 4.99
N ILE A 310 -12.98 10.57 4.04
CA ILE A 310 -13.52 10.25 2.72
C ILE A 310 -14.32 8.94 2.74
N GLY A 311 -14.11 8.08 3.73
CA GLY A 311 -14.80 6.80 3.86
C GLY A 311 -14.03 5.81 4.73
N SER A 312 -14.30 4.54 4.49
CA SER A 312 -13.70 3.41 5.21
C SER A 312 -13.09 2.38 4.26
N MET A 313 -12.04 1.67 4.72
CA MET A 313 -11.36 0.65 3.96
C MET A 313 -11.12 -0.61 4.79
N PHE A 314 -11.61 -1.74 4.29
CA PHE A 314 -11.46 -3.07 4.86
C PHE A 314 -10.26 -3.77 4.21
N GLY A 315 -9.31 -4.30 4.99
CA GLY A 315 -8.06 -4.83 4.49
C GLY A 315 -7.96 -6.36 4.51
N ILE A 316 -7.59 -6.93 3.37
CA ILE A 316 -7.27 -8.36 3.20
C ILE A 316 -5.79 -8.47 2.87
N TRP A 317 -5.01 -8.98 3.79
CA TRP A 317 -3.56 -9.07 3.72
C TRP A 317 -3.07 -10.47 3.36
N ALA A 318 -1.89 -10.58 2.79
CA ALA A 318 -1.26 -11.82 2.39
C ALA A 318 0.13 -12.00 3.02
N ASP A 319 0.22 -11.75 4.34
CA ASP A 319 1.49 -11.86 5.10
C ASP A 319 2.08 -13.28 5.04
N ASP A 320 1.20 -14.29 4.92
CA ASP A 320 1.56 -15.70 4.76
C ASP A 320 1.25 -16.13 3.30
N PRO A 321 2.08 -15.72 2.30
CA PRO A 321 1.72 -15.85 0.88
C PRO A 321 1.59 -17.31 0.41
N GLU A 322 2.15 -18.28 1.14
CA GLU A 322 2.02 -19.72 0.87
C GLU A 322 0.64 -20.26 1.18
N ARG A 323 -0.16 -19.59 2.02
CA ARG A 323 -1.52 -20.04 2.34
C ARG A 323 -2.45 -19.85 1.15
N PRO A 324 -3.40 -20.78 0.93
CA PRO A 324 -4.33 -20.70 -0.21
C PRO A 324 -5.27 -19.50 -0.09
N ILE A 325 -5.72 -18.96 -1.23
CA ILE A 325 -6.76 -17.94 -1.27
C ILE A 325 -8.10 -18.59 -0.97
N GLU A 326 -8.73 -18.17 0.12
CA GLU A 326 -10.01 -18.71 0.60
C GLU A 326 -11.18 -17.84 0.19
N MET A 327 -11.61 -17.95 -1.07
CA MET A 327 -12.66 -17.11 -1.66
C MET A 327 -13.96 -17.11 -0.88
N GLN A 328 -14.32 -18.23 -0.24
CA GLN A 328 -15.52 -18.32 0.58
C GLN A 328 -15.40 -17.50 1.88
N ALA A 329 -14.29 -17.64 2.61
CA ALA A 329 -14.04 -16.87 3.83
C ALA A 329 -13.97 -15.37 3.53
N LEU A 330 -13.29 -14.99 2.43
CA LEU A 330 -13.22 -13.62 1.94
C LEU A 330 -14.62 -13.05 1.66
N GLY A 331 -15.46 -13.80 0.94
CA GLY A 331 -16.84 -13.39 0.66
C GLY A 331 -17.70 -13.21 1.92
N GLN A 332 -17.52 -14.07 2.93
CA GLN A 332 -18.19 -13.91 4.22
C GLN A 332 -17.81 -12.61 4.93
N LEU A 333 -16.51 -12.28 4.96
CA LEU A 333 -16.01 -11.04 5.58
C LEU A 333 -16.49 -9.79 4.82
N ILE A 334 -16.45 -9.81 3.48
CA ILE A 334 -16.95 -8.73 2.63
C ILE A 334 -18.44 -8.45 2.93
N ALA A 335 -19.27 -9.50 2.94
CA ALA A 335 -20.68 -9.37 3.23
C ALA A 335 -20.92 -8.87 4.67
N ARG A 336 -20.15 -9.39 5.62
CA ARG A 336 -20.26 -9.01 7.03
C ARG A 336 -19.87 -7.55 7.26
N TYR A 337 -18.72 -7.11 6.71
CA TYR A 337 -18.30 -5.72 6.79
C TYR A 337 -19.35 -4.78 6.20
N SER A 338 -19.86 -5.11 5.02
CA SER A 338 -20.88 -4.31 4.37
C SER A 338 -22.15 -4.17 5.20
N SER A 339 -22.53 -5.19 5.98
CA SER A 339 -23.75 -5.14 6.82
C SER A 339 -23.68 -4.11 7.95
N TYR A 340 -22.48 -3.67 8.36
CA TYR A 340 -22.26 -2.64 9.39
C TYR A 340 -22.05 -1.25 8.81
N TRP A 341 -21.66 -1.14 7.55
CA TRP A 341 -21.34 0.12 6.88
C TRP A 341 -22.41 0.52 5.86
N HIS A 342 -23.67 0.52 6.27
CA HIS A 342 -24.81 0.89 5.44
C HIS A 342 -25.18 2.38 5.48
N GLN A 343 -24.30 3.22 6.05
CA GLN A 343 -24.61 4.66 6.22
C GLN A 343 -23.82 5.52 5.26
#